data_8c4252fa604fabee4a225d9be8a6409e
#
_entry.id   8c4252fa604fabee4a225d9be8a6409e
#
_cell.length_a   1.000
_cell.length_b   1.000
_cell.length_c   1.000
_cell.angle_alpha   90.00
_cell.angle_beta   90.00
_cell.angle_gamma   90.00
#
_symmetry.space_group_name_H-M   'P 1'
#
loop_
_entity.id
_entity.type
_entity.pdbx_description
1 polymer ?
#
loop_
_entity_poly.entity_id
_entity_poly.type
_entity_poly.pdbx_seq_one_letter_code
_entity_poly.pdbx_strand_id
1 'polypeptide(L)'
;MNTKHIKTDIVIVGAGPSGCMAASTLRDSGKDVLLIDKSEFPRHKPCAGGLTPKTVALLPFELANLKQHDSQKMLFKFTNGKTVDLNNDLGACKMVVREEFDNYFYEYVKDKGAKFLLGKINNIAEGKDSIEVETDDKKIQCNFLIGADGANSSVRRLITNLKFKNPVFAFEGLVYKNYCKKAIPTMFV
;
A
#
# COMPACT_ATOMS: atom_id res chain seq x y z
N MET A 1 14.09 30.54 -1.36
CA MET A 1 14.55 29.17 -1.56
C MET A 1 14.16 28.75 -2.98
N ASN A 2 15.10 28.19 -3.74
CA ASN A 2 14.82 27.79 -5.12
C ASN A 2 13.99 26.49 -5.11
N THR A 3 12.68 26.59 -5.25
CA THR A 3 11.78 25.41 -5.30
C THR A 3 12.06 24.63 -6.58
N LYS A 4 12.52 23.41 -6.44
CA LYS A 4 12.86 22.55 -7.59
C LYS A 4 11.58 22.09 -8.29
N HIS A 5 11.45 22.42 -9.57
CA HIS A 5 10.33 21.99 -10.40
C HIS A 5 10.60 20.61 -11.02
N ILE A 6 9.64 19.71 -10.90
CA ILE A 6 9.65 18.37 -11.51
C ILE A 6 8.45 18.26 -12.46
N LYS A 7 8.67 17.65 -13.62
CA LYS A 7 7.59 17.32 -14.56
C LYS A 7 7.56 15.81 -14.80
N THR A 8 6.35 15.23 -14.80
CA THR A 8 6.12 13.79 -15.03
C THR A 8 4.73 13.59 -15.64
N ASP A 9 4.45 12.44 -16.24
CA ASP A 9 3.10 12.14 -16.74
C ASP A 9 2.14 11.92 -15.59
N ILE A 10 2.55 11.12 -14.61
CA ILE A 10 1.67 10.65 -13.54
C ILE A 10 2.37 10.77 -12.20
N VAL A 11 1.70 11.37 -11.23
CA VAL A 11 2.07 11.32 -9.82
C VAL A 11 1.19 10.30 -9.11
N ILE A 12 1.81 9.42 -8.33
CA ILE A 12 1.13 8.48 -7.43
C ILE A 12 1.53 8.83 -6.00
N VAL A 13 0.58 9.16 -5.16
CA VAL A 13 0.83 9.45 -3.74
C VAL A 13 0.57 8.19 -2.92
N GLY A 14 1.61 7.71 -2.26
CA GLY A 14 1.64 6.46 -1.50
C GLY A 14 2.34 5.33 -2.27
N ALA A 15 3.47 4.84 -1.74
CA ALA A 15 4.23 3.72 -2.28
C ALA A 15 3.95 2.40 -1.54
N GLY A 16 2.77 2.26 -0.96
CA GLY A 16 2.26 0.98 -0.49
C GLY A 16 1.86 0.06 -1.65
N PRO A 17 1.35 -1.16 -1.38
CA PRO A 17 1.02 -2.13 -2.42
C PRO A 17 0.12 -1.59 -3.54
N SER A 18 -0.86 -0.75 -3.21
CA SER A 18 -1.74 -0.15 -4.22
C SER A 18 -1.01 0.81 -5.15
N GLY A 19 -0.14 1.67 -4.59
CA GLY A 19 0.64 2.61 -5.39
C GLY A 19 1.70 1.92 -6.23
N CYS A 20 2.39 0.92 -5.66
CA CYS A 20 3.35 0.12 -6.42
C CYS A 20 2.68 -0.68 -7.55
N MET A 21 1.49 -1.25 -7.33
CA MET A 21 0.75 -1.93 -8.39
C MET A 21 0.38 -0.96 -9.52
N ALA A 22 -0.17 0.21 -9.19
CA ALA A 22 -0.48 1.24 -10.18
C ALA A 22 0.77 1.68 -10.95
N ALA A 23 1.88 1.92 -10.24
CA ALA A 23 3.16 2.28 -10.86
C ALA A 23 3.67 1.19 -11.81
N SER A 24 3.63 -0.09 -11.40
CA SER A 24 4.03 -1.21 -12.26
C SER A 24 3.25 -1.22 -13.57
N THR A 25 1.91 -1.19 -13.50
CA THR A 25 1.04 -1.23 -14.67
C THR A 25 1.27 -0.03 -15.61
N LEU A 26 1.45 1.16 -15.04
CA LEU A 26 1.66 2.37 -15.83
C LEU A 26 3.05 2.41 -16.48
N ARG A 27 4.07 1.89 -15.79
CA ARG A 27 5.40 1.73 -16.37
C ARG A 27 5.41 0.75 -17.53
N ASP A 28 4.68 -0.37 -17.42
CA ASP A 28 4.50 -1.32 -18.53
C ASP A 28 3.84 -0.67 -19.76
N SER A 29 3.03 0.37 -19.53
CA SER A 29 2.42 1.18 -20.59
C SER A 29 3.30 2.35 -21.07
N GLY A 30 4.57 2.41 -20.64
CA GLY A 30 5.55 3.42 -21.07
C GLY A 30 5.37 4.81 -20.46
N LYS A 31 4.55 4.97 -19.41
CA LYS A 31 4.31 6.27 -18.78
C LYS A 31 5.45 6.66 -17.84
N ASP A 32 5.78 7.95 -17.79
CA ASP A 32 6.68 8.48 -16.75
C ASP A 32 5.92 8.63 -15.43
N VAL A 33 6.38 7.89 -14.41
CA VAL A 33 5.69 7.76 -13.11
C VAL A 33 6.59 8.23 -11.99
N LEU A 34 6.07 9.12 -11.15
CA LEU A 34 6.68 9.55 -9.90
C LEU A 34 5.81 9.09 -8.72
N LEU A 35 6.35 8.20 -7.89
CA LEU A 35 5.77 7.88 -6.59
C LEU A 35 6.24 8.89 -5.53
N ILE A 36 5.31 9.34 -4.68
CA ILE A 36 5.62 10.16 -3.52
C ILE A 36 5.15 9.41 -2.28
N ASP A 37 6.05 9.13 -1.33
CA ASP A 37 5.68 8.59 -0.01
C ASP A 37 6.39 9.38 1.08
N LYS A 38 5.74 9.52 2.22
CA LYS A 38 6.26 10.20 3.40
C LYS A 38 7.30 9.39 4.17
N SER A 39 7.44 8.11 3.85
CA SER A 39 8.31 7.17 4.56
C SER A 39 9.38 6.60 3.62
N GLU A 40 10.59 6.45 4.15
CA GLU A 40 11.63 5.65 3.50
C GLU A 40 11.32 4.16 3.62
N PHE A 41 11.79 3.37 2.65
CA PHE A 41 11.66 1.92 2.63
C PHE A 41 13.01 1.25 2.94
N PRO A 42 13.02 0.13 3.70
CA PRO A 42 11.88 -0.59 4.29
C PRO A 42 11.24 0.18 5.45
N ARG A 43 9.91 0.05 5.62
CA ARG A 43 9.18 0.71 6.70
C ARG A 43 8.23 -0.23 7.42
N HIS A 44 8.13 -0.07 8.73
CA HIS A 44 7.07 -0.74 9.49
C HIS A 44 5.68 -0.27 9.03
N LYS A 45 4.77 -1.23 8.84
CA LYS A 45 3.37 -0.97 8.51
C LYS A 45 2.48 -1.96 9.26
N PRO A 46 1.72 -1.51 10.29
CA PRO A 46 0.79 -2.37 11.01
C PRO A 46 -0.19 -3.05 10.06
N CYS A 47 -0.12 -4.38 9.99
CA CYS A 47 -0.99 -5.21 9.18
C CYS A 47 -0.67 -6.70 9.42
N ALA A 48 -1.68 -7.55 9.53
CA ALA A 48 -1.47 -9.00 9.65
C ALA A 48 -0.79 -9.64 8.42
N GLY A 49 -0.71 -8.94 7.28
CA GLY A 49 0.04 -9.39 6.11
C GLY A 49 -0.63 -10.49 5.30
N GLY A 50 -1.94 -10.71 5.45
CA GLY A 50 -2.67 -11.74 4.68
C GLY A 50 -2.94 -11.32 3.24
N LEU A 51 -2.41 -12.07 2.29
CA LEU A 51 -2.68 -11.93 0.86
C LEU A 51 -3.63 -13.04 0.43
N THR A 52 -4.82 -12.67 -0.06
CA THR A 52 -5.76 -13.64 -0.59
C THR A 52 -5.24 -14.26 -1.89
N PRO A 53 -5.70 -15.46 -2.30
CA PRO A 53 -5.32 -16.07 -3.58
C PRO A 53 -5.53 -15.13 -4.77
N LYS A 54 -6.64 -14.38 -4.77
CA LYS A 54 -6.92 -13.35 -5.78
C LYS A 54 -5.84 -12.25 -5.80
N THR A 55 -5.42 -11.79 -4.62
CA THR A 55 -4.37 -10.77 -4.53
C THR A 55 -3.04 -11.32 -5.05
N VAL A 56 -2.69 -12.55 -4.66
CA VAL A 56 -1.46 -13.20 -5.12
C VAL A 56 -1.43 -13.34 -6.64
N ALA A 57 -2.55 -13.76 -7.25
CA ALA A 57 -2.67 -13.91 -8.70
C ALA A 57 -2.52 -12.58 -9.49
N LEU A 58 -2.73 -11.45 -8.83
CA LEU A 58 -2.58 -10.11 -9.44
C LEU A 58 -1.17 -9.54 -9.29
N LEU A 59 -0.29 -10.14 -8.45
CA LEU A 59 1.06 -9.62 -8.27
C LEU A 59 1.87 -9.74 -9.56
N PRO A 60 2.67 -8.74 -9.90
CA PRO A 60 3.52 -8.76 -11.10
C PRO A 60 4.82 -9.53 -10.89
N PHE A 61 4.97 -10.21 -9.75
CA PHE A 61 6.13 -11.01 -9.36
C PHE A 61 5.73 -12.18 -8.46
N GLU A 62 6.61 -13.15 -8.33
CA GLU A 62 6.40 -14.30 -7.44
C GLU A 62 6.88 -13.98 -6.02
N LEU A 63 6.17 -14.53 -5.01
CA LEU A 63 6.49 -14.33 -3.59
C LEU A 63 7.63 -15.23 -3.09
N ALA A 64 8.22 -16.09 -3.95
CA ALA A 64 9.21 -17.09 -3.55
C ALA A 64 10.44 -16.52 -2.82
N ASN A 65 10.80 -15.27 -3.12
CA ASN A 65 11.96 -14.59 -2.53
C ASN A 65 11.64 -13.88 -1.20
N LEU A 66 10.41 -13.96 -0.73
CA LEU A 66 9.96 -13.31 0.50
C LEU A 66 9.67 -14.34 1.58
N LYS A 67 9.88 -13.95 2.84
CA LYS A 67 9.37 -14.73 3.96
C LYS A 67 7.85 -14.79 3.89
N GLN A 68 7.31 -15.98 3.73
CA GLN A 68 5.90 -16.22 3.62
C GLN A 68 5.49 -17.48 4.38
N HIS A 69 4.24 -17.52 4.77
CA HIS A 69 3.62 -18.69 5.38
C HIS A 69 2.25 -18.92 4.75
N ASP A 70 1.99 -20.15 4.29
CA ASP A 70 0.69 -20.52 3.74
C ASP A 70 -0.27 -20.85 4.89
N SER A 71 -1.33 -20.07 5.00
CA SER A 71 -2.43 -20.36 5.92
C SER A 71 -3.56 -21.05 5.18
N GLN A 72 -3.87 -22.29 5.60
CA GLN A 72 -5.00 -23.05 5.05
C GLN A 72 -6.31 -22.74 5.76
N LYS A 73 -6.23 -22.08 6.93
CA LYS A 73 -7.39 -21.79 7.78
C LYS A 73 -7.46 -20.32 8.12
N MET A 74 -8.66 -19.79 8.19
CA MET A 74 -8.95 -18.48 8.72
C MET A 74 -10.15 -18.57 9.67
N LEU A 75 -10.00 -18.06 10.87
CA LEU A 75 -11.03 -18.08 11.91
C LEU A 75 -11.61 -16.68 12.07
N PHE A 76 -12.91 -16.55 11.96
CA PHE A 76 -13.65 -15.34 12.28
C PHE A 76 -14.37 -15.53 13.61
N LYS A 77 -14.11 -14.66 14.58
CA LYS A 77 -14.81 -14.61 15.85
C LYS A 77 -15.63 -13.33 15.92
N PHE A 78 -16.92 -13.49 16.13
CA PHE A 78 -17.86 -12.37 16.23
C PHE A 78 -18.11 -12.03 17.71
N THR A 79 -18.44 -10.77 17.97
CA THR A 79 -18.75 -10.28 19.32
C THR A 79 -19.95 -11.00 19.97
N ASN A 80 -20.85 -11.55 19.18
CA ASN A 80 -22.01 -12.35 19.64
C ASN A 80 -21.64 -13.82 19.99
N GLY A 81 -20.34 -14.16 20.04
CA GLY A 81 -19.83 -15.49 20.35
C GLY A 81 -19.83 -16.48 19.15
N LYS A 82 -20.41 -16.12 18.03
CA LYS A 82 -20.34 -16.98 16.83
C LYS A 82 -18.91 -17.07 16.30
N THR A 83 -18.58 -18.23 15.76
CA THR A 83 -17.30 -18.49 15.11
C THR A 83 -17.55 -19.09 13.73
N VAL A 84 -16.83 -18.59 12.72
CA VAL A 84 -16.81 -19.15 11.38
C VAL A 84 -15.39 -19.58 11.07
N ASP A 85 -15.22 -20.86 10.77
CA ASP A 85 -13.93 -21.42 10.34
C ASP A 85 -13.97 -21.58 8.81
N LEU A 86 -13.14 -20.81 8.12
CA LEU A 86 -12.92 -20.98 6.69
C LEU A 86 -11.72 -21.90 6.50
N ASN A 87 -12.03 -23.12 6.08
CA ASN A 87 -11.06 -24.12 5.68
C ASN A 87 -11.11 -24.24 4.16
N ASN A 88 -10.00 -24.01 3.49
CA ASN A 88 -9.92 -24.04 2.04
C ASN A 88 -8.68 -24.81 1.60
N ASP A 89 -8.86 -25.87 0.82
CA ASP A 89 -7.78 -26.71 0.30
C ASP A 89 -6.83 -25.93 -0.64
N LEU A 90 -7.30 -24.83 -1.22
CA LEU A 90 -6.49 -23.91 -2.03
C LEU A 90 -5.67 -22.90 -1.20
N GLY A 91 -5.75 -23.00 0.14
CA GLY A 91 -5.17 -22.01 1.05
C GLY A 91 -6.09 -20.80 1.28
N ALA A 92 -6.22 -20.37 2.55
CA ALA A 92 -7.03 -19.20 2.89
C ALA A 92 -6.30 -17.90 2.52
N CYS A 93 -4.99 -17.83 2.77
CA CYS A 93 -4.13 -16.70 2.40
C CYS A 93 -2.64 -17.05 2.55
N LYS A 94 -1.79 -16.29 1.85
CA LYS A 94 -0.36 -16.23 2.12
C LYS A 94 -0.09 -15.10 3.12
N MET A 95 0.59 -15.43 4.20
CA MET A 95 0.99 -14.45 5.23
C MET A 95 2.39 -13.95 4.90
N VAL A 96 2.57 -12.64 4.79
CA VAL A 96 3.85 -11.98 4.52
C VAL A 96 4.18 -10.97 5.61
N VAL A 97 5.47 -10.70 5.81
CA VAL A 97 5.91 -9.56 6.62
C VAL A 97 5.80 -8.30 5.78
N ARG A 98 4.92 -7.36 6.17
CA ARG A 98 4.62 -6.17 5.38
C ARG A 98 5.83 -5.28 5.11
N GLU A 99 6.75 -5.17 6.04
CA GLU A 99 7.99 -4.43 5.86
C GLU A 99 8.82 -4.98 4.70
N GLU A 100 9.00 -6.30 4.66
CA GLU A 100 9.74 -6.99 3.59
C GLU A 100 8.96 -6.95 2.26
N PHE A 101 7.66 -7.23 2.29
CA PHE A 101 6.80 -7.26 1.11
C PHE A 101 6.68 -5.88 0.46
N ASP A 102 6.42 -4.84 1.26
CA ASP A 102 6.26 -3.48 0.75
C ASP A 102 7.60 -2.98 0.16
N ASN A 103 8.72 -3.28 0.82
CA ASN A 103 10.06 -2.92 0.30
C ASN A 103 10.39 -3.66 -0.99
N TYR A 104 10.10 -4.97 -1.07
CA TYR A 104 10.32 -5.74 -2.29
C TYR A 104 9.52 -5.16 -3.47
N PHE A 105 8.25 -4.81 -3.24
CA PHE A 105 7.41 -4.22 -4.27
C PHE A 105 7.90 -2.82 -4.69
N TYR A 106 8.36 -2.02 -3.73
CA TYR A 106 8.97 -0.72 -3.98
C TYR A 106 10.22 -0.84 -4.87
N GLU A 107 11.16 -1.73 -4.54
CA GLU A 107 12.36 -1.95 -5.35
C GLU A 107 11.99 -2.49 -6.75
N TYR A 108 11.05 -3.42 -6.84
CA TYR A 108 10.54 -3.93 -8.11
C TYR A 108 10.05 -2.81 -9.05
N VAL A 109 9.31 -1.84 -8.56
CA VAL A 109 8.83 -0.74 -9.42
C VAL A 109 9.91 0.29 -9.73
N LYS A 110 10.91 0.46 -8.86
CA LYS A 110 12.11 1.25 -9.16
C LYS A 110 12.90 0.63 -10.31
N ASP A 111 13.11 -0.68 -10.29
CA ASP A 111 13.82 -1.40 -11.36
C ASP A 111 13.07 -1.30 -12.69
N LYS A 112 11.74 -1.16 -12.66
CA LYS A 112 10.92 -0.81 -13.83
C LYS A 112 11.04 0.66 -14.25
N GLY A 113 11.87 1.46 -13.58
CA GLY A 113 12.12 2.86 -13.90
C GLY A 113 11.09 3.84 -13.33
N ALA A 114 10.28 3.46 -12.36
CA ALA A 114 9.49 4.43 -11.62
C ALA A 114 10.39 5.30 -10.74
N LYS A 115 10.17 6.62 -10.76
CA LYS A 115 10.89 7.57 -9.92
C LYS A 115 10.25 7.60 -8.54
N PHE A 116 11.04 7.91 -7.52
CA PHE A 116 10.57 8.03 -6.15
C PHE A 116 10.98 9.37 -5.53
N LEU A 117 10.06 9.95 -4.80
CA LEU A 117 10.27 11.16 -4.01
C LEU A 117 9.83 10.90 -2.56
N LEU A 118 10.77 10.99 -1.64
CA LEU A 118 10.46 11.04 -0.22
C LEU A 118 9.85 12.41 0.09
N GLY A 119 8.64 12.42 0.63
CA GLY A 119 7.98 13.67 0.99
C GLY A 119 6.49 13.48 1.29
N LYS A 120 5.94 14.51 1.91
CA LYS A 120 4.52 14.63 2.19
C LYS A 120 3.93 15.70 1.28
N ILE A 121 2.77 15.41 0.70
CA ILE A 121 2.06 16.40 -0.09
C ILE A 121 1.33 17.40 0.84
N ASN A 122 1.40 18.68 0.49
CA ASN A 122 0.82 19.77 1.26
C ASN A 122 -0.31 20.45 0.51
N ASN A 123 -0.23 20.49 -0.83
CA ASN A 123 -1.22 21.12 -1.67
C ASN A 123 -1.39 20.39 -3.00
N ILE A 124 -2.57 20.50 -3.59
CA ILE A 124 -2.91 20.04 -4.93
C ILE A 124 -3.69 21.18 -5.59
N ALA A 125 -3.22 21.63 -6.72
CA ALA A 125 -3.89 22.65 -7.54
C ALA A 125 -4.18 22.08 -8.93
N GLU A 126 -5.44 22.11 -9.36
CA GLU A 126 -5.86 21.72 -10.69
C GLU A 126 -5.80 22.93 -11.60
N GLY A 127 -4.97 22.86 -12.64
CA GLY A 127 -4.91 23.83 -13.71
C GLY A 127 -5.74 23.36 -14.93
N LYS A 128 -5.73 24.16 -16.01
CA LYS A 128 -6.50 23.85 -17.22
C LYS A 128 -6.05 22.54 -17.88
N ASP A 129 -4.75 22.31 -17.95
CA ASP A 129 -4.16 21.19 -18.70
C ASP A 129 -3.19 20.34 -17.85
N SER A 130 -3.05 20.61 -16.55
CA SER A 130 -2.15 19.90 -15.67
C SER A 130 -2.52 20.07 -14.19
N ILE A 131 -1.99 19.19 -13.38
CA ILE A 131 -2.13 19.22 -11.91
C ILE A 131 -0.78 19.60 -11.33
N GLU A 132 -0.76 20.55 -10.41
CA GLU A 132 0.39 20.87 -9.58
C GLU A 132 0.24 20.23 -8.19
N VAL A 133 1.25 19.46 -7.80
CA VAL A 133 1.35 18.83 -6.46
C VAL A 133 2.53 19.46 -5.74
N GLU A 134 2.30 19.97 -4.53
CA GLU A 134 3.35 20.60 -3.73
C GLU A 134 3.73 19.72 -2.55
N THR A 135 5.03 19.61 -2.31
CA THR A 135 5.65 19.08 -1.08
C THR A 135 6.36 20.21 -0.34
N ASP A 136 7.03 19.93 0.76
CA ASP A 136 7.74 20.94 1.56
C ASP A 136 8.81 21.71 0.74
N ASP A 137 9.44 21.05 -0.23
CA ASP A 137 10.59 21.58 -0.97
C ASP A 137 10.47 21.52 -2.50
N LYS A 138 9.39 20.94 -3.04
CA LYS A 138 9.23 20.72 -4.48
C LYS A 138 7.83 21.03 -4.96
N LYS A 139 7.77 21.48 -6.23
CA LYS A 139 6.55 21.58 -7.04
C LYS A 139 6.63 20.59 -8.18
N ILE A 140 5.59 19.77 -8.31
CA ILE A 140 5.51 18.69 -9.29
C ILE A 140 4.34 18.96 -10.21
N GLN A 141 4.61 19.07 -11.50
CA GLN A 141 3.58 19.18 -12.54
C GLN A 141 3.34 17.81 -13.15
N CYS A 142 2.07 17.39 -13.26
CA CYS A 142 1.69 16.12 -13.88
C CYS A 142 0.37 16.24 -14.66
N ASN A 143 0.11 15.26 -15.53
CA ASN A 143 -1.15 15.18 -16.27
C ASN A 143 -2.23 14.46 -15.43
N PHE A 144 -1.81 13.48 -14.60
CA PHE A 144 -2.71 12.70 -13.75
C PHE A 144 -2.15 12.54 -12.34
N LEU A 145 -3.03 12.54 -11.36
CA LEU A 145 -2.72 12.28 -9.96
C LEU A 145 -3.53 11.08 -9.46
N ILE A 146 -2.84 10.12 -8.85
CA ILE A 146 -3.45 8.93 -8.23
C ILE A 146 -3.22 8.98 -6.72
N GLY A 147 -4.29 8.98 -5.94
CA GLY A 147 -4.23 8.83 -4.49
C GLY A 147 -4.20 7.34 -4.10
N ALA A 148 -3.07 6.87 -3.56
CA ALA A 148 -2.86 5.50 -3.06
C ALA A 148 -2.30 5.51 -1.62
N ASP A 149 -2.51 6.58 -0.88
CA ASP A 149 -1.92 6.91 0.41
C ASP A 149 -2.72 6.37 1.63
N GLY A 150 -3.62 5.42 1.36
CA GLY A 150 -4.29 4.60 2.36
C GLY A 150 -5.46 5.27 3.07
N ALA A 151 -5.88 4.69 4.19
CA ALA A 151 -7.09 5.10 4.91
C ALA A 151 -7.06 6.57 5.35
N ASN A 152 -5.90 7.07 5.81
CA ASN A 152 -5.70 8.46 6.21
C ASN A 152 -5.21 9.35 5.06
N SER A 153 -5.75 9.15 3.85
CA SER A 153 -5.34 9.80 2.62
C SER A 153 -5.28 11.33 2.73
N SER A 154 -4.11 11.88 2.39
CA SER A 154 -3.90 13.32 2.23
C SER A 154 -4.52 13.81 0.92
N VAL A 155 -4.39 13.02 -0.17
CA VAL A 155 -5.00 13.33 -1.46
C VAL A 155 -6.50 13.55 -1.30
N ARG A 156 -7.19 12.58 -0.66
CA ARG A 156 -8.63 12.71 -0.41
C ARG A 156 -8.98 13.99 0.35
N ARG A 157 -8.23 14.34 1.40
CA ARG A 157 -8.50 15.55 2.19
C ARG A 157 -8.28 16.84 1.43
N LEU A 158 -7.32 16.84 0.49
CA LEU A 158 -6.98 18.03 -0.29
C LEU A 158 -7.92 18.27 -1.47
N ILE A 159 -8.49 17.20 -2.06
CA ILE A 159 -9.34 17.32 -3.26
C ILE A 159 -10.83 17.14 -2.97
N THR A 160 -11.21 16.65 -1.80
CA THR A 160 -12.61 16.37 -1.48
C THR A 160 -12.95 16.74 -0.04
N ASN A 161 -14.23 17.03 0.20
CA ASN A 161 -14.77 17.18 1.57
C ASN A 161 -15.30 15.87 2.15
N LEU A 162 -14.99 14.72 1.50
CA LEU A 162 -15.47 13.42 1.94
C LEU A 162 -14.84 13.02 3.26
N LYS A 163 -15.64 12.74 4.25
CA LYS A 163 -15.24 12.17 5.54
C LYS A 163 -15.59 10.69 5.56
N PHE A 164 -14.76 9.89 6.22
CA PHE A 164 -15.13 8.52 6.53
C PHE A 164 -16.35 8.50 7.45
N LYS A 165 -17.34 7.74 7.05
CA LYS A 165 -18.44 7.34 7.95
C LYS A 165 -18.06 5.98 8.54
N ASN A 166 -18.11 5.83 9.85
CA ASN A 166 -17.88 4.59 10.58
C ASN A 166 -16.46 3.96 10.31
N PRO A 167 -15.37 4.61 10.74
CA PRO A 167 -14.05 4.03 10.59
C PRO A 167 -13.93 2.74 11.41
N VAL A 168 -13.29 1.72 10.84
CA VAL A 168 -12.90 0.50 11.56
C VAL A 168 -11.45 0.64 11.98
N PHE A 169 -11.16 0.36 13.24
CA PHE A 169 -9.80 0.36 13.78
C PHE A 169 -9.33 -1.08 13.94
N ALA A 170 -8.08 -1.32 13.58
CA ALA A 170 -7.40 -2.59 13.81
C ALA A 170 -6.12 -2.34 14.60
N PHE A 171 -5.79 -3.29 15.48
CA PHE A 171 -4.58 -3.27 16.28
C PHE A 171 -3.70 -4.43 15.89
N GLU A 172 -2.39 -4.20 15.84
CA GLU A 172 -1.37 -5.22 15.67
C GLU A 172 -0.57 -5.34 16.96
N GLY A 173 -0.31 -6.58 17.38
CA GLY A 173 0.53 -6.89 18.51
C GLY A 173 1.56 -7.96 18.13
N LEU A 174 2.82 -7.73 18.49
CA LEU A 174 3.89 -8.72 18.35
C LEU A 174 3.97 -9.56 19.61
N VAL A 175 3.91 -10.88 19.47
CA VAL A 175 3.97 -11.83 20.58
C VAL A 175 5.20 -12.70 20.41
N TYR A 176 5.96 -12.91 21.50
CA TYR A 176 7.11 -13.81 21.48
C TYR A 176 6.68 -15.24 21.13
N LYS A 177 7.48 -15.92 20.31
CA LYS A 177 7.21 -17.27 19.81
C LYS A 177 6.86 -18.29 20.91
N ASN A 178 7.42 -18.14 22.10
CA ASN A 178 7.17 -19.03 23.24
C ASN A 178 5.72 -19.01 23.74
N TYR A 179 4.98 -17.93 23.46
CA TYR A 179 3.57 -17.79 23.84
C TYR A 179 2.59 -18.21 22.74
N CYS A 180 3.08 -18.49 21.53
CA CYS A 180 2.25 -18.82 20.38
C CYS A 180 2.62 -20.19 19.82
N LYS A 181 1.98 -21.25 20.36
CA LYS A 181 2.24 -22.65 19.93
C LYS A 181 1.68 -22.99 18.56
N LYS A 182 0.60 -22.33 18.13
CA LYS A 182 0.02 -22.43 16.76
C LYS A 182 -0.67 -21.09 16.44
N ALA A 183 -0.17 -20.39 15.45
CA ALA A 183 -0.84 -19.19 14.94
C ALA A 183 -1.83 -19.61 13.84
N ILE A 184 -3.12 -19.43 14.08
CA ILE A 184 -4.16 -19.45 13.05
C ILE A 184 -4.55 -17.99 12.87
N PRO A 185 -4.51 -17.44 11.63
CA PRO A 185 -5.02 -16.12 11.39
C PRO A 185 -6.45 -16.01 11.90
N THR A 186 -6.67 -15.16 12.89
CA THR A 186 -7.97 -14.98 13.53
C THR A 186 -8.38 -13.53 13.37
N MET A 187 -9.56 -13.31 12.80
CA MET A 187 -10.17 -11.99 12.69
C MET A 187 -11.30 -11.89 13.73
N PHE A 188 -11.25 -10.84 14.53
CA PHE A 188 -12.36 -10.48 15.43
C PHE A 188 -13.22 -9.44 14.74
N VAL A 189 -14.54 -9.69 14.65
CA VAL A 189 -15.53 -8.86 13.93
C VAL A 189 -16.63 -8.44 14.89
#